data_85337db0010d23bb50cd7da88dbea170
#
_entry.id   85337db0010d23bb50cd7da88dbea170
#
_cell.length_a   1.000
_cell.length_b   1.000
_cell.length_c   1.000
_cell.angle_alpha   90.00
_cell.angle_beta   90.00
_cell.angle_gamma   90.00
#
_symmetry.space_group_name_H-M   'P 1'
#
loop_
_entity.id
_entity.type
_entity.pdbx_description
1 polymer ?
#
loop_
_entity_poly.entity_id
_entity_poly.type
_entity_poly.pdbx_seq_one_letter_code
_entity_poly.pdbx_strand_id
1 'polypeptide(L)'
;MKTSKLVLSTMALAGVLCSVAFAKPKSPKVVANRPELIDWQGATLAKEIPEWVEKVNDGDNGEVARALKIDESEFQVFVVNGRGSDLDFVKTWVDNIDARREIQTSISQVLATTAEAAMNGMEGLDGATKEKMYNDSVQMASAIELSGLLKKASYWVKTRTLPVGIKPKKAKDSDYVVEYTYYVVFTMDKELYTEQVNKAMAGVDEFTSEESYLKKVLAEKISQTILPGNTVRYEKTAE
;
A
#
# COMPACT_ATOMS: atom_id res chain seq x y z
N MET A 1 -79.07 39.65 -15.48
CA MET A 1 -78.50 38.83 -14.43
C MET A 1 -78.25 37.45 -15.02
N LYS A 2 -77.00 37.12 -15.32
CA LYS A 2 -76.57 35.81 -15.88
C LYS A 2 -75.80 35.08 -14.77
N THR A 3 -76.36 34.00 -14.28
CA THR A 3 -75.75 33.09 -13.33
C THR A 3 -74.78 32.15 -14.05
N SER A 4 -73.52 32.25 -13.71
CA SER A 4 -72.45 31.40 -14.23
C SER A 4 -72.38 30.13 -13.38
N LYS A 5 -72.54 28.95 -13.98
CA LYS A 5 -72.39 27.63 -13.32
C LYS A 5 -70.93 27.23 -13.35
N LEU A 6 -70.37 27.08 -12.16
CA LEU A 6 -69.03 26.53 -11.97
C LEU A 6 -69.09 24.99 -12.10
N VAL A 7 -68.43 24.44 -13.09
CA VAL A 7 -68.30 22.97 -13.24
C VAL A 7 -67.01 22.56 -12.55
N LEU A 8 -67.14 21.85 -11.43
CA LEU A 8 -65.97 21.22 -10.73
C LEU A 8 -65.65 19.92 -11.44
N SER A 9 -64.50 19.91 -12.15
CA SER A 9 -63.93 18.70 -12.76
C SER A 9 -63.03 17.99 -11.74
N THR A 10 -63.48 16.89 -11.21
CA THR A 10 -62.70 15.99 -10.35
C THR A 10 -61.80 15.12 -11.23
N MET A 11 -60.50 15.45 -11.32
CA MET A 11 -59.50 14.57 -11.93
C MET A 11 -59.14 13.49 -10.90
N ALA A 12 -59.56 12.28 -11.15
CA ALA A 12 -59.07 11.07 -10.46
C ALA A 12 -57.66 10.77 -10.90
N LEU A 13 -56.66 11.01 -10.04
CA LEU A 13 -55.27 10.62 -10.27
C LEU A 13 -55.13 9.14 -9.95
N ALA A 14 -55.18 8.30 -10.98
CA ALA A 14 -54.84 6.89 -10.85
C ALA A 14 -53.32 6.74 -10.68
N GLY A 15 -52.88 6.58 -9.41
CA GLY A 15 -51.48 6.29 -9.07
C GLY A 15 -51.11 4.89 -9.54
N VAL A 16 -50.37 4.80 -10.62
CA VAL A 16 -49.71 3.58 -11.07
C VAL A 16 -48.52 3.35 -10.12
N LEU A 17 -48.69 2.53 -9.08
CA LEU A 17 -47.60 1.98 -8.26
C LEU A 17 -46.79 1.03 -9.15
N CYS A 18 -45.79 1.56 -9.84
CA CYS A 18 -44.72 0.74 -10.39
C CYS A 18 -43.92 0.16 -9.21
N SER A 19 -44.26 -1.07 -8.81
CA SER A 19 -43.41 -1.89 -7.96
C SER A 19 -42.11 -2.20 -8.73
N VAL A 20 -41.10 -1.36 -8.54
CA VAL A 20 -39.75 -1.65 -8.98
C VAL A 20 -39.26 -2.80 -8.10
N ALA A 21 -39.39 -4.02 -8.61
CA ALA A 21 -38.77 -5.17 -8.01
C ALA A 21 -37.23 -4.95 -8.07
N PHE A 22 -36.65 -4.46 -6.99
CA PHE A 22 -35.20 -4.47 -6.83
C PHE A 22 -34.74 -5.92 -6.89
N ALA A 23 -34.27 -6.34 -8.04
CA ALA A 23 -33.57 -7.61 -8.17
C ALA A 23 -32.40 -7.56 -7.21
N LYS A 24 -32.39 -8.45 -6.19
CA LYS A 24 -31.24 -8.58 -5.30
C LYS A 24 -29.99 -8.73 -6.16
N PRO A 25 -28.96 -7.90 -5.95
CA PRO A 25 -27.74 -8.05 -6.71
C PRO A 25 -27.26 -9.49 -6.53
N LYS A 26 -27.04 -10.18 -7.65
CA LYS A 26 -26.52 -11.55 -7.62
C LYS A 26 -25.17 -11.48 -6.92
N SER A 27 -25.05 -12.20 -5.81
CA SER A 27 -23.76 -12.35 -5.12
C SER A 27 -22.68 -12.73 -6.13
N PRO A 28 -21.54 -12.07 -6.13
CA PRO A 28 -20.48 -12.39 -7.08
C PRO A 28 -20.14 -13.88 -6.95
N LYS A 29 -19.90 -14.53 -8.09
CA LYS A 29 -19.53 -15.95 -8.09
C LYS A 29 -18.18 -16.09 -7.39
N VAL A 30 -18.15 -16.88 -6.31
CA VAL A 30 -16.91 -17.23 -5.63
C VAL A 30 -15.99 -17.96 -6.61
N VAL A 31 -14.77 -17.45 -6.77
CA VAL A 31 -13.72 -18.03 -7.60
C VAL A 31 -12.64 -18.56 -6.66
N ALA A 32 -12.25 -19.82 -6.83
CA ALA A 32 -11.16 -20.40 -6.03
C ALA A 32 -9.87 -19.59 -6.22
N ASN A 33 -9.09 -19.44 -5.14
CA ASN A 33 -7.84 -18.67 -5.06
C ASN A 33 -7.97 -17.18 -5.36
N ARG A 34 -9.19 -16.63 -5.29
CA ARG A 34 -9.41 -15.17 -5.40
C ARG A 34 -9.90 -14.64 -4.06
N PRO A 35 -9.20 -13.64 -3.48
CA PRO A 35 -9.67 -12.99 -2.26
C PRO A 35 -11.03 -12.32 -2.47
N GLU A 36 -11.95 -12.54 -1.55
CA GLU A 36 -13.26 -11.90 -1.49
C GLU A 36 -13.28 -10.98 -0.27
N LEU A 37 -13.57 -9.70 -0.48
CA LEU A 37 -13.72 -8.75 0.60
C LEU A 37 -14.99 -9.08 1.41
N ILE A 38 -14.86 -9.23 2.72
CA ILE A 38 -15.98 -9.58 3.62
C ILE A 38 -16.23 -8.55 4.71
N ASP A 39 -15.21 -7.73 5.05
CA ASP A 39 -15.34 -6.67 6.05
C ASP A 39 -14.23 -5.64 5.89
N TRP A 40 -14.40 -4.42 6.44
CA TRP A 40 -13.41 -3.35 6.41
C TRP A 40 -13.65 -2.31 7.50
N GLN A 41 -12.66 -1.50 7.76
CA GLN A 41 -12.73 -0.43 8.75
C GLN A 41 -13.85 0.56 8.39
N GLY A 42 -14.87 0.65 9.26
CA GLY A 42 -16.03 1.52 9.03
C GLY A 42 -17.18 0.88 8.25
N ALA A 43 -17.12 -0.41 7.90
CA ALA A 43 -18.20 -1.14 7.22
C ALA A 43 -19.54 -1.04 7.98
N THR A 44 -19.52 -1.14 9.31
CA THR A 44 -20.69 -1.00 10.16
C THR A 44 -21.35 0.39 10.10
N LEU A 45 -20.61 1.40 9.67
CA LEU A 45 -21.07 2.78 9.47
C LEU A 45 -21.34 3.07 7.99
N ALA A 46 -21.41 2.05 7.14
CA ALA A 46 -21.55 2.13 5.67
C ALA A 46 -20.53 3.09 5.01
N LYS A 47 -19.32 3.22 5.60
CA LYS A 47 -18.25 4.00 4.99
C LYS A 47 -17.60 3.19 3.89
N GLU A 48 -17.31 3.83 2.77
CA GLU A 48 -16.55 3.25 1.68
C GLU A 48 -15.07 3.10 2.04
N ILE A 49 -14.38 2.20 1.32
CA ILE A 49 -12.94 2.05 1.45
C ILE A 49 -12.30 3.32 0.88
N PRO A 50 -11.35 3.96 1.59
CA PRO A 50 -10.69 5.15 1.09
C PRO A 50 -9.92 4.87 -0.21
N GLU A 51 -9.95 5.82 -1.15
CA GLU A 51 -9.29 5.73 -2.45
C GLU A 51 -7.80 5.36 -2.33
N TRP A 52 -7.08 5.93 -1.35
CA TRP A 52 -5.66 5.64 -1.16
C TRP A 52 -5.35 4.15 -0.90
N VAL A 53 -6.30 3.40 -0.31
CA VAL A 53 -6.16 1.94 -0.08
C VAL A 53 -6.22 1.18 -1.41
N GLU A 54 -7.08 1.61 -2.33
CA GLU A 54 -7.16 1.04 -3.66
C GLU A 54 -5.87 1.30 -4.42
N LYS A 55 -5.32 2.52 -4.33
CA LYS A 55 -4.03 2.88 -4.94
C LYS A 55 -2.86 2.05 -4.42
N VAL A 56 -2.85 1.74 -3.10
CA VAL A 56 -1.86 0.80 -2.54
C VAL A 56 -1.96 -0.57 -3.19
N ASN A 57 -3.16 -1.09 -3.37
CA ASN A 57 -3.37 -2.39 -4.01
C ASN A 57 -2.97 -2.42 -5.49
N ASP A 58 -3.10 -1.28 -6.18
CA ASP A 58 -2.67 -1.10 -7.57
C ASP A 58 -1.15 -0.94 -7.71
N GLY A 59 -0.43 -0.76 -6.59
CA GLY A 59 1.01 -0.53 -6.56
C GLY A 59 1.42 0.89 -6.95
N ASP A 60 0.47 1.82 -7.00
CA ASP A 60 0.69 3.21 -7.39
C ASP A 60 0.87 4.12 -6.16
N ASN A 61 2.08 4.07 -5.58
CA ASN A 61 2.39 4.85 -4.38
C ASN A 61 2.38 6.38 -4.61
N GLY A 62 2.58 6.87 -5.83
CA GLY A 62 2.45 8.29 -6.17
C GLY A 62 1.00 8.76 -6.03
N GLU A 63 0.04 7.96 -6.50
CA GLU A 63 -1.37 8.26 -6.31
C GLU A 63 -1.80 8.17 -4.84
N VAL A 64 -1.15 7.33 -4.01
CA VAL A 64 -1.40 7.27 -2.56
C VAL A 64 -1.13 8.62 -1.90
N ALA A 65 0.00 9.25 -2.20
CA ALA A 65 0.34 10.57 -1.68
C ALA A 65 -0.70 11.62 -2.10
N ARG A 66 -1.11 11.62 -3.37
CA ARG A 66 -2.13 12.53 -3.91
C ARG A 66 -3.50 12.32 -3.26
N ALA A 67 -3.96 11.07 -3.12
CA ALA A 67 -5.23 10.73 -2.48
C ALA A 67 -5.27 11.18 -1.01
N LEU A 68 -4.13 11.16 -0.31
CA LEU A 68 -3.97 11.63 1.06
C LEU A 68 -3.67 13.14 1.16
N LYS A 69 -3.52 13.85 0.03
CA LYS A 69 -3.14 15.27 -0.04
C LYS A 69 -1.84 15.56 0.71
N ILE A 70 -0.85 14.68 0.53
CA ILE A 70 0.49 14.84 1.06
C ILE A 70 1.31 15.61 0.01
N ASP A 71 1.99 16.66 0.44
CA ASP A 71 2.92 17.38 -0.42
C ASP A 71 4.23 16.62 -0.55
N GLU A 72 4.47 16.04 -1.73
CA GLU A 72 5.66 15.26 -2.03
C GLU A 72 6.93 16.11 -2.13
N SER A 73 6.81 17.44 -2.20
CA SER A 73 7.97 18.35 -2.12
C SER A 73 8.47 18.52 -0.68
N GLU A 74 7.59 18.38 0.32
CA GLU A 74 7.89 18.54 1.73
C GLU A 74 8.11 17.20 2.45
N PHE A 75 7.45 16.13 1.96
CA PHE A 75 7.44 14.83 2.65
C PHE A 75 7.88 13.68 1.76
N GLN A 76 8.71 12.83 2.31
CA GLN A 76 8.93 11.47 1.83
C GLN A 76 7.80 10.58 2.34
N VAL A 77 7.25 9.74 1.45
CA VAL A 77 6.11 8.87 1.75
C VAL A 77 6.54 7.40 1.70
N PHE A 78 6.12 6.64 2.68
CA PHE A 78 6.36 5.20 2.78
C PHE A 78 5.04 4.48 3.00
N VAL A 79 4.83 3.42 2.24
CA VAL A 79 3.66 2.56 2.38
C VAL A 79 4.09 1.21 2.92
N VAL A 80 3.51 0.80 4.04
CA VAL A 80 3.76 -0.51 4.65
C VAL A 80 2.43 -1.22 4.81
N ASN A 81 2.38 -2.50 4.53
CA ASN A 81 1.20 -3.30 4.81
C ASN A 81 1.58 -4.66 5.40
N GLY A 82 0.73 -5.16 6.28
CA GLY A 82 0.86 -6.47 6.89
C GLY A 82 -0.40 -7.30 6.72
N ARG A 83 -0.25 -8.62 6.67
CA ARG A 83 -1.35 -9.57 6.57
C ARG A 83 -1.28 -10.60 7.68
N GLY A 84 -2.44 -11.05 8.16
CA GLY A 84 -2.51 -12.13 9.14
C GLY A 84 -3.96 -12.47 9.53
N SER A 85 -4.11 -13.52 10.32
CA SER A 85 -5.42 -13.98 10.79
C SER A 85 -5.96 -13.19 11.98
N ASP A 86 -5.11 -12.44 12.68
CA ASP A 86 -5.44 -11.63 13.86
C ASP A 86 -5.10 -10.16 13.60
N LEU A 87 -6.13 -9.30 13.56
CA LEU A 87 -5.98 -7.88 13.24
C LEU A 87 -5.14 -7.13 14.26
N ASP A 88 -5.35 -7.40 15.56
CA ASP A 88 -4.66 -6.63 16.62
C ASP A 88 -3.18 -7.01 16.66
N PHE A 89 -2.88 -8.28 16.40
CA PHE A 89 -1.51 -8.75 16.24
C PHE A 89 -0.84 -8.06 15.04
N VAL A 90 -1.48 -8.06 13.86
CA VAL A 90 -0.95 -7.40 12.65
C VAL A 90 -0.72 -5.91 12.88
N LYS A 91 -1.67 -5.20 13.50
CA LYS A 91 -1.52 -3.77 13.84
C LYS A 91 -0.33 -3.53 14.76
N THR A 92 -0.21 -4.32 15.82
CA THR A 92 0.87 -4.16 16.79
C THR A 92 2.24 -4.31 16.13
N TRP A 93 2.39 -5.31 15.26
CA TRP A 93 3.64 -5.53 14.56
C TRP A 93 3.95 -4.44 13.55
N VAL A 94 3.00 -4.10 12.67
CA VAL A 94 3.22 -3.07 11.65
C VAL A 94 3.46 -1.70 12.27
N ASP A 95 2.72 -1.32 13.31
CA ASP A 95 2.84 0.01 13.90
C ASP A 95 4.10 0.20 14.75
N ASN A 96 4.53 -0.83 15.48
CA ASN A 96 5.53 -0.67 16.53
C ASN A 96 6.89 -1.32 16.24
N ILE A 97 6.91 -2.44 15.51
CA ILE A 97 8.10 -3.28 15.40
C ILE A 97 8.69 -3.23 14.01
N ASP A 98 7.88 -3.43 12.98
CA ASP A 98 8.38 -3.71 11.64
C ASP A 98 8.33 -2.56 10.65
N ALA A 99 7.62 -1.45 10.92
CA ALA A 99 7.52 -0.36 9.96
C ALA A 99 8.89 0.14 9.46
N ARG A 100 9.81 0.40 10.37
CA ARG A 100 11.17 0.86 10.02
C ARG A 100 11.94 -0.20 9.26
N ARG A 101 11.85 -1.46 9.72
CA ARG A 101 12.53 -2.58 9.10
C ARG A 101 12.03 -2.80 7.67
N GLU A 102 10.72 -2.75 7.44
CA GLU A 102 10.13 -2.91 6.13
C GLU A 102 10.51 -1.75 5.19
N ILE A 103 10.53 -0.52 5.70
CA ILE A 103 11.00 0.65 4.95
C ILE A 103 12.48 0.49 4.60
N GLN A 104 13.34 0.08 5.55
CA GLN A 104 14.75 -0.18 5.29
C GLN A 104 14.97 -1.30 4.26
N THR A 105 14.17 -2.36 4.33
CA THR A 105 14.20 -3.45 3.33
C THR A 105 13.83 -2.93 1.94
N SER A 106 12.80 -2.10 1.84
CA SER A 106 12.39 -1.49 0.58
C SER A 106 13.47 -0.55 0.02
N ILE A 107 14.10 0.27 0.87
CA ILE A 107 15.23 1.12 0.49
C ILE A 107 16.38 0.25 -0.03
N SER A 108 16.73 -0.81 0.68
CA SER A 108 17.81 -1.73 0.30
C SER A 108 17.55 -2.39 -1.07
N GLN A 109 16.32 -2.80 -1.34
CA GLN A 109 15.95 -3.39 -2.63
C GLN A 109 16.05 -2.37 -3.77
N VAL A 110 15.59 -1.12 -3.55
CA VAL A 110 15.69 -0.05 -4.55
C VAL A 110 17.16 0.26 -4.83
N LEU A 111 17.99 0.36 -3.80
CA LEU A 111 19.41 0.62 -3.94
C LEU A 111 20.12 -0.52 -4.67
N ALA A 112 19.88 -1.77 -4.29
CA ALA A 112 20.46 -2.93 -4.93
C ALA A 112 20.11 -3.01 -6.43
N THR A 113 18.83 -2.84 -6.77
CA THR A 113 18.36 -2.85 -8.17
C THR A 113 18.95 -1.68 -8.97
N THR A 114 19.05 -0.49 -8.36
CA THR A 114 19.62 0.69 -9.01
C THR A 114 21.13 0.54 -9.21
N ALA A 115 21.84 0.00 -8.21
CA ALA A 115 23.27 -0.29 -8.31
C ALA A 115 23.56 -1.29 -9.42
N GLU A 116 22.80 -2.39 -9.48
CA GLU A 116 22.92 -3.40 -10.53
C GLU A 116 22.69 -2.80 -11.93
N ALA A 117 21.65 -2.01 -12.10
CA ALA A 117 21.35 -1.35 -13.37
C ALA A 117 22.46 -0.35 -13.78
N ALA A 118 22.96 0.44 -12.83
CA ALA A 118 24.05 1.39 -13.09
C ALA A 118 25.35 0.66 -13.46
N MET A 119 25.74 -0.39 -12.72
CA MET A 119 26.93 -1.18 -12.98
C MET A 119 26.88 -1.94 -14.32
N ASN A 120 25.70 -2.36 -14.76
CA ASN A 120 25.53 -3.00 -16.07
C ASN A 120 25.75 -2.02 -17.24
N GLY A 121 25.56 -0.72 -17.00
CA GLY A 121 25.86 0.34 -17.97
C GLY A 121 27.33 0.81 -17.99
N MET A 122 28.16 0.34 -17.05
CA MET A 122 29.59 0.68 -16.95
C MET A 122 30.45 -0.38 -17.61
N GLU A 123 31.17 0.02 -18.65
CA GLU A 123 32.14 -0.89 -19.34
C GLU A 123 33.45 -1.01 -18.52
N GLY A 124 34.01 -2.23 -18.48
CA GLY A 124 35.35 -2.46 -17.91
C GLY A 124 35.40 -2.71 -16.39
N LEU A 125 34.31 -2.75 -15.69
CA LEU A 125 34.29 -3.12 -14.27
C LEU A 125 34.49 -4.64 -14.11
N ASP A 126 35.46 -5.03 -13.28
CA ASP A 126 35.67 -6.42 -12.91
C ASP A 126 34.62 -6.91 -11.87
N GLY A 127 34.54 -8.24 -11.68
CA GLY A 127 33.56 -8.85 -10.78
C GLY A 127 33.77 -8.46 -9.33
N ALA A 128 35.01 -8.28 -8.87
CA ALA A 128 35.29 -7.91 -7.47
C ALA A 128 34.87 -6.47 -7.17
N THR A 129 35.09 -5.55 -8.10
CA THR A 129 34.64 -4.16 -8.01
C THR A 129 33.12 -4.08 -7.99
N LYS A 130 32.41 -4.83 -8.84
CA LYS A 130 30.95 -4.90 -8.86
C LYS A 130 30.39 -5.43 -7.54
N GLU A 131 30.97 -6.48 -6.99
CA GLU A 131 30.56 -7.06 -5.71
C GLU A 131 30.76 -6.08 -4.56
N LYS A 132 31.91 -5.38 -4.52
CA LYS A 132 32.15 -4.33 -3.53
C LYS A 132 31.11 -3.22 -3.63
N MET A 133 30.87 -2.66 -4.81
CA MET A 133 29.89 -1.59 -5.02
C MET A 133 28.47 -2.01 -4.61
N TYR A 134 28.08 -3.27 -4.88
CA TYR A 134 26.81 -3.81 -4.43
C TYR A 134 26.72 -3.87 -2.90
N ASN A 135 27.73 -4.41 -2.24
CA ASN A 135 27.80 -4.53 -0.78
C ASN A 135 27.77 -3.16 -0.10
N ASP A 136 28.51 -2.19 -0.64
CA ASP A 136 28.52 -0.80 -0.16
C ASP A 136 27.13 -0.16 -0.28
N SER A 137 26.40 -0.45 -1.37
CA SER A 137 25.01 0.03 -1.56
C SER A 137 24.05 -0.53 -0.50
N VAL A 138 24.16 -1.81 -0.17
CA VAL A 138 23.36 -2.46 0.87
C VAL A 138 23.72 -1.92 2.26
N GLN A 139 25.00 -1.67 2.53
CA GLN A 139 25.47 -1.10 3.77
C GLN A 139 24.94 0.35 3.96
N MET A 140 24.96 1.16 2.91
CA MET A 140 24.36 2.50 2.93
C MET A 140 22.88 2.47 3.31
N ALA A 141 22.11 1.56 2.71
CA ALA A 141 20.69 1.41 3.05
C ALA A 141 20.46 1.12 4.54
N SER A 142 21.29 0.25 5.11
CA SER A 142 21.19 -0.13 6.52
C SER A 142 21.56 1.00 7.49
N ALA A 143 22.35 1.98 7.02
CA ALA A 143 22.79 3.12 7.82
C ALA A 143 21.78 4.29 7.86
N ILE A 144 20.71 4.24 7.06
CA ILE A 144 19.65 5.25 7.10
C ILE A 144 18.77 5.02 8.34
N GLU A 145 18.81 5.95 9.29
CA GLU A 145 18.19 5.76 10.61
C GLU A 145 16.67 5.80 10.62
N LEU A 146 16.02 6.42 9.63
CA LEU A 146 14.56 6.63 9.55
C LEU A 146 13.97 7.24 10.85
N SER A 147 14.72 8.12 11.50
CA SER A 147 14.23 8.89 12.65
C SER A 147 13.29 10.00 12.16
N GLY A 148 12.15 10.19 12.83
CA GLY A 148 11.16 11.19 12.42
C GLY A 148 10.03 10.65 11.55
N LEU A 149 9.88 9.33 11.40
CA LEU A 149 8.70 8.73 10.78
C LEU A 149 7.43 9.04 11.57
N LEU A 150 6.41 9.55 10.88
CA LEU A 150 5.09 9.84 11.42
C LEU A 150 4.03 9.04 10.69
N LYS A 151 3.16 8.37 11.45
CA LYS A 151 2.00 7.68 10.86
C LYS A 151 0.97 8.71 10.39
N LYS A 152 0.72 8.76 9.07
CA LYS A 152 -0.22 9.68 8.43
C LYS A 152 -1.61 9.10 8.31
N ALA A 153 -1.71 7.84 7.88
CA ALA A 153 -2.99 7.15 7.69
C ALA A 153 -2.83 5.66 7.97
N SER A 154 -3.93 5.03 8.37
CA SER A 154 -4.00 3.57 8.45
C SER A 154 -5.42 3.07 8.15
N TYR A 155 -5.50 1.86 7.62
CA TYR A 155 -6.76 1.23 7.27
C TYR A 155 -6.63 -0.29 7.27
N TRP A 156 -7.72 -1.00 7.54
CA TRP A 156 -7.72 -2.45 7.45
C TRP A 156 -8.90 -2.96 6.62
N VAL A 157 -8.66 -4.07 5.94
CA VAL A 157 -9.68 -4.85 5.26
C VAL A 157 -9.59 -6.31 5.70
N LYS A 158 -10.71 -7.02 5.64
CA LYS A 158 -10.81 -8.45 5.92
C LYS A 158 -11.25 -9.15 4.65
N THR A 159 -10.50 -10.14 4.26
CA THR A 159 -10.79 -10.97 3.08
C THR A 159 -10.94 -12.43 3.47
N ARG A 160 -11.64 -13.18 2.64
CA ARG A 160 -11.64 -14.64 2.68
C ARG A 160 -11.23 -15.19 1.32
N THR A 161 -10.51 -16.27 1.33
CA THR A 161 -10.05 -16.94 0.10
C THR A 161 -10.40 -18.42 0.17
N LEU A 162 -11.04 -18.93 -0.88
CA LEU A 162 -11.29 -20.36 -1.01
C LEU A 162 -10.06 -21.03 -1.65
N PRO A 163 -9.37 -21.94 -0.95
CA PRO A 163 -8.21 -22.65 -1.49
C PRO A 163 -8.52 -23.43 -2.79
N VAL A 164 -7.49 -23.61 -3.60
CA VAL A 164 -7.59 -24.43 -4.81
C VAL A 164 -7.94 -25.87 -4.46
N GLY A 165 -8.83 -26.47 -5.25
CA GLY A 165 -9.28 -27.86 -5.06
C GLY A 165 -10.64 -27.98 -4.38
N ILE A 166 -11.14 -26.93 -3.72
CA ILE A 166 -12.47 -26.92 -3.13
C ILE A 166 -13.47 -26.33 -4.12
N LYS A 167 -14.53 -27.09 -4.41
CA LYS A 167 -15.59 -26.62 -5.32
C LYS A 167 -16.46 -25.57 -4.60
N PRO A 168 -16.62 -24.35 -5.14
CA PRO A 168 -17.36 -23.26 -4.47
C PRO A 168 -18.78 -23.63 -4.02
N LYS A 169 -19.47 -24.48 -4.79
CA LYS A 169 -20.83 -24.93 -4.46
C LYS A 169 -20.92 -25.86 -3.23
N LYS A 170 -19.79 -26.42 -2.80
CA LYS A 170 -19.71 -27.36 -1.67
C LYS A 170 -18.90 -26.80 -0.51
N ALA A 171 -18.36 -25.60 -0.66
CA ALA A 171 -17.54 -24.94 0.37
C ALA A 171 -18.37 -24.58 1.59
N LYS A 172 -17.86 -24.88 2.76
CA LYS A 172 -18.36 -24.44 4.07
C LYS A 172 -17.55 -23.23 4.52
N ASP A 173 -18.05 -22.48 5.49
CA ASP A 173 -17.30 -21.31 6.02
C ASP A 173 -15.93 -21.71 6.59
N SER A 174 -15.80 -22.91 7.16
CA SER A 174 -14.52 -23.46 7.65
C SER A 174 -13.49 -23.75 6.55
N ASP A 175 -13.90 -23.80 5.30
CA ASP A 175 -13.00 -24.10 4.17
C ASP A 175 -12.30 -22.83 3.66
N TYR A 176 -12.72 -21.66 4.12
CA TYR A 176 -12.12 -20.40 3.72
C TYR A 176 -10.97 -20.01 4.63
N VAL A 177 -9.89 -19.55 4.02
CA VAL A 177 -8.83 -18.85 4.73
C VAL A 177 -9.27 -17.39 4.88
N VAL A 178 -9.35 -16.92 6.13
CA VAL A 178 -9.73 -15.56 6.47
C VAL A 178 -8.49 -14.79 6.90
N GLU A 179 -8.26 -13.63 6.27
CA GLU A 179 -7.10 -12.79 6.54
C GLU A 179 -7.51 -11.32 6.66
N TYR A 180 -6.83 -10.61 7.55
CA TYR A 180 -6.82 -9.15 7.58
C TYR A 180 -5.59 -8.63 6.83
N THR A 181 -5.78 -7.54 6.08
CA THR A 181 -4.68 -6.73 5.56
C THR A 181 -4.77 -5.36 6.23
N TYR A 182 -3.68 -4.94 6.86
CA TYR A 182 -3.55 -3.64 7.49
C TYR A 182 -2.56 -2.80 6.71
N TYR A 183 -3.03 -1.65 6.22
CA TYR A 183 -2.28 -0.69 5.44
C TYR A 183 -1.90 0.49 6.32
N VAL A 184 -0.68 0.94 6.21
CA VAL A 184 -0.19 2.14 6.92
C VAL A 184 0.62 2.99 5.97
N VAL A 185 0.37 4.29 6.01
CA VAL A 185 1.17 5.29 5.31
C VAL A 185 1.93 6.09 6.35
N PHE A 186 3.25 6.09 6.22
CA PHE A 186 4.15 6.92 6.99
C PHE A 186 4.66 8.08 6.14
N THR A 187 4.91 9.20 6.80
CA THR A 187 5.58 10.35 6.21
C THR A 187 6.81 10.68 7.05
N MET A 188 7.78 11.27 6.40
CA MET A 188 8.97 11.84 7.02
C MET A 188 9.28 13.15 6.33
N ASP A 189 9.72 14.16 7.08
CA ASP A 189 10.20 15.39 6.50
C ASP A 189 11.31 15.09 5.47
N LYS A 190 11.21 15.70 4.28
CA LYS A 190 12.06 15.36 3.15
C LYS A 190 13.49 15.86 3.32
N GLU A 191 13.67 17.00 3.97
CA GLU A 191 14.99 17.54 4.27
C GLU A 191 15.70 16.62 5.28
N LEU A 192 14.99 16.23 6.35
CA LEU A 192 15.50 15.29 7.35
C LEU A 192 15.83 13.92 6.73
N TYR A 193 14.99 13.41 5.83
CA TYR A 193 15.26 12.16 5.12
C TYR A 193 16.52 12.29 4.25
N THR A 194 16.62 13.38 3.49
CA THR A 194 17.78 13.64 2.62
C THR A 194 19.07 13.79 3.45
N GLU A 195 19.01 14.45 4.59
CA GLU A 195 20.15 14.54 5.52
C GLU A 195 20.61 13.17 6.01
N GLN A 196 19.68 12.29 6.42
CA GLN A 196 20.00 10.94 6.86
C GLN A 196 20.59 10.09 5.73
N VAL A 197 20.06 10.22 4.51
CA VAL A 197 20.61 9.58 3.32
C VAL A 197 22.05 10.05 3.06
N ASN A 198 22.28 11.36 3.08
CA ASN A 198 23.60 11.94 2.86
C ASN A 198 24.61 11.50 3.94
N LYS A 199 24.17 11.45 5.20
CA LYS A 199 24.98 10.95 6.33
C LYS A 199 25.37 9.47 6.13
N ALA A 200 24.41 8.63 5.75
CA ALA A 200 24.67 7.22 5.45
C ALA A 200 25.66 7.05 4.31
N MET A 201 25.56 7.90 3.28
CA MET A 201 26.48 7.90 2.14
C MET A 201 27.87 8.41 2.49
N ALA A 202 27.99 9.36 3.40
CA ALA A 202 29.29 9.87 3.84
C ALA A 202 30.12 8.86 4.64
N GLY A 203 29.44 7.88 5.25
CA GLY A 203 30.07 6.83 6.05
C GLY A 203 30.75 5.70 5.24
N VAL A 204 30.65 5.74 3.91
CA VAL A 204 31.31 4.75 3.03
C VAL A 204 32.61 5.35 2.47
N ASP A 205 33.72 4.62 2.61
CA ASP A 205 35.10 5.05 2.31
C ASP A 205 35.35 5.61 0.90
N GLU A 206 36.53 6.21 0.68
CA GLU A 206 36.94 6.92 -0.54
C GLU A 206 36.66 6.12 -1.81
N PHE A 207 35.90 6.75 -2.70
CA PHE A 207 35.40 6.15 -3.94
C PHE A 207 36.31 6.47 -5.12
N THR A 208 36.43 5.50 -6.02
CA THR A 208 36.84 5.76 -7.40
C THR A 208 35.86 6.69 -8.11
N SER A 209 36.17 7.20 -9.30
CA SER A 209 35.27 8.04 -10.09
C SER A 209 33.94 7.31 -10.40
N GLU A 210 34.01 6.01 -10.66
CA GLU A 210 32.87 5.15 -10.94
C GLU A 210 31.99 4.95 -9.70
N GLU A 211 32.59 4.71 -8.55
CA GLU A 211 31.89 4.62 -7.26
C GLU A 211 31.26 5.94 -6.88
N SER A 212 31.90 7.07 -7.11
CA SER A 212 31.34 8.41 -6.89
C SER A 212 30.13 8.70 -7.76
N TYR A 213 30.18 8.26 -9.03
CA TYR A 213 29.02 8.37 -9.93
C TYR A 213 27.86 7.49 -9.45
N LEU A 214 28.12 6.23 -9.10
CA LEU A 214 27.09 5.33 -8.56
C LEU A 214 26.44 5.91 -7.31
N LYS A 215 27.23 6.40 -6.36
CA LYS A 215 26.77 7.04 -5.12
C LYS A 215 25.80 8.19 -5.40
N LYS A 216 26.10 9.04 -6.38
CA LYS A 216 25.21 10.13 -6.80
C LYS A 216 23.91 9.60 -7.38
N VAL A 217 23.95 8.60 -8.25
CA VAL A 217 22.76 7.98 -8.84
C VAL A 217 21.88 7.34 -7.76
N LEU A 218 22.47 6.64 -6.78
CA LEU A 218 21.75 6.04 -5.68
C LEU A 218 21.08 7.10 -4.78
N ALA A 219 21.80 8.18 -4.42
CA ALA A 219 21.26 9.28 -3.63
C ALA A 219 20.05 9.91 -4.31
N GLU A 220 20.18 10.21 -5.58
CA GLU A 220 19.13 10.80 -6.38
C GLU A 220 17.91 9.87 -6.43
N LYS A 221 18.12 8.57 -6.66
CA LYS A 221 17.04 7.59 -6.79
C LYS A 221 16.22 7.46 -5.51
N ILE A 222 16.85 7.28 -4.36
CA ILE A 222 16.12 7.10 -3.09
C ILE A 222 15.50 8.40 -2.56
N SER A 223 16.03 9.57 -2.96
CA SER A 223 15.45 10.86 -2.58
C SER A 223 14.22 11.25 -3.41
N GLN A 224 14.08 10.71 -4.62
CA GLN A 224 12.99 11.02 -5.55
C GLN A 224 11.86 9.98 -5.54
N THR A 225 12.13 8.77 -5.07
CA THR A 225 11.19 7.64 -5.23
C THR A 225 10.33 7.47 -4.00
N ILE A 226 9.01 7.43 -4.19
CA ILE A 226 8.09 6.87 -3.21
C ILE A 226 8.35 5.36 -3.22
N LEU A 227 8.89 4.86 -2.11
CA LEU A 227 9.32 3.47 -2.04
C LEU A 227 8.11 2.55 -1.93
N PRO A 228 8.03 1.48 -2.74
CA PRO A 228 6.98 0.50 -2.64
C PRO A 228 7.06 -0.19 -1.28
N GLY A 229 5.92 -0.31 -0.61
CA GLY A 229 5.83 -1.10 0.61
C GLY A 229 5.83 -2.59 0.29
N ASN A 230 6.53 -3.36 1.10
CA ASN A 230 6.43 -4.81 1.08
C ASN A 230 5.21 -5.27 1.86
N THR A 231 4.54 -6.33 1.39
CA THR A 231 3.48 -7.00 2.16
C THR A 231 4.10 -8.09 3.01
N VAL A 232 4.05 -7.93 4.33
CA VAL A 232 4.55 -8.93 5.28
C VAL A 232 3.38 -9.76 5.81
N ARG A 233 3.57 -11.07 5.90
CA ARG A 233 2.59 -11.98 6.49
C ARG A 233 2.97 -12.27 7.93
N TYR A 234 2.04 -11.98 8.84
CA TYR A 234 2.18 -12.25 10.27
C TYR A 234 1.29 -13.44 10.65
N GLU A 235 1.91 -14.50 11.13
CA GLU A 235 1.20 -15.67 11.66
C GLU A 235 1.47 -15.76 13.16
N LYS A 236 0.40 -15.84 13.95
CA LYS A 236 0.51 -16.12 15.37
C LYS A 236 0.96 -17.58 15.50
N THR A 237 2.18 -17.79 15.96
CA THR A 237 2.65 -19.14 16.30
C THR A 237 1.72 -19.67 17.39
N ALA A 238 1.07 -20.80 17.15
CA ALA A 238 0.30 -21.48 18.19
C ALA A 238 1.29 -21.93 19.29
N GLU A 239 1.12 -21.39 20.51
CA GLU A 239 1.76 -21.89 21.72
C GLU A 239 1.08 -23.17 22.17
#